data_b6ff4ce6fb0201111eebe49c9d2d23bb
#
_entry.id   b6ff4ce6fb0201111eebe49c9d2d23bb
#
_cell.length_a   1.000
_cell.length_b   1.000
_cell.length_c   1.000
_cell.angle_alpha   90.00
_cell.angle_beta   90.00
_cell.angle_gamma   90.00
#
_symmetry.space_group_name_H-M   'P 1'
#
loop_
_entity.id
_entity.type
_entity.pdbx_description
1 polymer ?
#
loop_
_entity_poly.entity_id
_entity_poly.type
_entity_poly.pdbx_seq_one_letter_code
_entity_poly.pdbx_strand_id
1 'polypeptide(L)'
;IHRKPETISINGKRIFLAHGDGLVPSNYVQQLPANIQKKIKHFILLRKLFHSPILQFFLRLLPASWGNEFGYEWAKKSRLKEKDGTYPYKGEEKEELVLFAKEQEQAGNHHDLYIFGHRHIELDLMLSRDSRMMILGDCWRMFTYVQVNDNFEVMMMNYE
;
A
#
# COMPACT_ATOMS: atom_id res chain seq x y z
N ILE A 1 14.71 -2.54 5.58
CA ILE A 1 13.54 -1.98 4.88
C ILE A 1 13.16 -2.98 3.80
N HIS A 2 11.99 -3.60 3.95
CA HIS A 2 11.46 -4.54 2.96
C HIS A 2 10.81 -3.74 1.82
N ARG A 3 11.24 -4.01 0.58
CA ARG A 3 10.73 -3.32 -0.62
C ARG A 3 9.68 -4.15 -1.38
N LYS A 4 9.48 -5.39 -0.95
CA LYS A 4 8.54 -6.35 -1.56
C LYS A 4 7.53 -6.78 -0.51
N PRO A 5 6.33 -7.22 -0.91
CA PRO A 5 5.42 -7.91 -0.02
C PRO A 5 6.11 -9.08 0.65
N GLU A 6 5.83 -9.29 1.92
CA GLU A 6 6.42 -10.34 2.73
C GLU A 6 5.32 -11.02 3.57
N THR A 7 5.47 -12.30 3.78
CA THR A 7 4.62 -13.05 4.71
C THR A 7 5.49 -13.51 5.87
N ILE A 8 5.10 -13.12 7.07
CA ILE A 8 5.71 -13.60 8.32
C ILE A 8 4.73 -14.51 9.05
N SER A 9 5.25 -15.34 9.95
CA SER A 9 4.43 -16.23 10.78
C SER A 9 4.74 -16.00 12.24
N ILE A 10 3.70 -15.81 13.05
CA ILE A 10 3.76 -15.71 14.51
C ILE A 10 2.82 -16.75 15.08
N ASN A 11 3.34 -17.71 15.83
CA ASN A 11 2.58 -18.81 16.45
C ASN A 11 1.64 -19.55 15.47
N GLY A 12 2.12 -19.81 14.25
CA GLY A 12 1.36 -20.50 13.22
C GLY A 12 0.37 -19.62 12.45
N LYS A 13 0.19 -18.36 12.87
CA LYS A 13 -0.64 -17.37 12.18
C LYS A 13 0.18 -16.65 11.11
N ARG A 14 -0.42 -16.46 9.94
CA ARG A 14 0.23 -15.83 8.77
C ARG A 14 -0.13 -14.36 8.68
N ILE A 15 0.87 -13.51 8.61
CA ILE A 15 0.71 -12.06 8.45
C ILE A 15 1.30 -11.63 7.12
N PHE A 16 0.47 -11.03 6.27
CA PHE A 16 0.92 -10.42 5.02
C PHE A 16 1.26 -8.95 5.24
N LEU A 17 2.48 -8.57 4.92
CA LEU A 17 2.99 -7.21 5.07
C LEU A 17 3.34 -6.63 3.71
N ALA A 18 2.77 -5.49 3.37
CA ALA A 18 3.12 -4.77 2.15
C ALA A 18 2.93 -3.26 2.30
N HIS A 19 3.71 -2.48 1.56
CA HIS A 19 3.42 -1.05 1.49
C HIS A 19 2.05 -0.78 0.84
N GLY A 20 1.68 -1.55 -0.18
CA GLY A 20 0.37 -1.43 -0.85
C GLY A 20 0.43 -0.77 -2.22
N ASP A 21 1.51 -0.05 -2.56
CA ASP A 21 1.64 0.59 -3.86
C ASP A 21 1.68 -0.43 -5.00
N GLY A 22 0.78 -0.27 -5.96
CA GLY A 22 0.68 -1.15 -7.13
C GLY A 22 0.06 -2.54 -6.86
N LEU A 23 -0.48 -2.78 -5.67
CA LEU A 23 -1.31 -3.93 -5.37
C LEU A 23 -2.75 -3.64 -5.82
N VAL A 24 -3.03 -3.92 -7.08
CA VAL A 24 -4.37 -3.74 -7.66
C VAL A 24 -4.86 -5.10 -8.14
N PRO A 25 -6.07 -5.52 -7.73
CA PRO A 25 -6.61 -6.81 -8.14
C PRO A 25 -6.76 -6.88 -9.66
N SER A 26 -6.36 -7.99 -10.24
CA SER A 26 -6.41 -8.19 -11.69
C SER A 26 -7.86 -8.16 -12.22
N ASN A 27 -8.77 -8.78 -11.49
CA ASN A 27 -10.18 -8.83 -11.82
C ASN A 27 -10.84 -7.44 -11.80
N TYR A 28 -10.46 -6.61 -10.82
CA TYR A 28 -10.94 -5.23 -10.72
C TYR A 28 -10.46 -4.38 -11.89
N VAL A 29 -9.18 -4.50 -12.25
CA VAL A 29 -8.63 -3.75 -13.40
C VAL A 29 -9.37 -4.05 -14.69
N GLN A 30 -9.77 -5.30 -14.92
CA GLN A 30 -10.49 -5.70 -16.12
C GLN A 30 -11.89 -5.08 -16.23
N GLN A 31 -12.52 -4.75 -15.10
CA GLN A 31 -13.86 -4.13 -15.06
C GLN A 31 -13.82 -2.60 -15.24
N LEU A 32 -12.65 -2.00 -15.16
CA LEU A 32 -12.51 -0.55 -15.29
C LEU A 32 -12.57 -0.11 -16.77
N PRO A 33 -12.99 1.15 -17.04
CA PRO A 33 -12.92 1.73 -18.37
C PRO A 33 -11.50 1.67 -18.97
N ALA A 34 -11.39 1.46 -20.28
CA ALA A 34 -10.11 1.24 -20.98
C ALA A 34 -9.08 2.37 -20.76
N ASN A 35 -9.52 3.63 -20.64
CA ASN A 35 -8.68 4.77 -20.33
C ASN A 35 -8.03 4.66 -18.94
N ILE A 36 -8.75 4.14 -17.96
CA ILE A 36 -8.25 3.91 -16.59
C ILE A 36 -7.31 2.71 -16.57
N GLN A 37 -7.67 1.61 -17.22
CA GLN A 37 -6.78 0.45 -17.39
C GLN A 37 -5.43 0.85 -17.98
N LYS A 38 -5.44 1.71 -19.00
CA LYS A 38 -4.21 2.23 -19.63
C LYS A 38 -3.37 3.05 -18.63
N LYS A 39 -3.99 3.89 -17.80
CA LYS A 39 -3.29 4.66 -16.75
C LYS A 39 -2.64 3.73 -15.72
N ILE A 40 -3.34 2.71 -15.26
CA ILE A 40 -2.81 1.72 -14.31
C ILE A 40 -1.61 0.99 -14.91
N LYS A 41 -1.73 0.50 -16.16
CA LYS A 41 -0.61 -0.15 -16.85
C LYS A 41 0.61 0.75 -16.99
N HIS A 42 0.41 2.03 -17.32
CA HIS A 42 1.49 3.02 -17.37
C HIS A 42 2.14 3.24 -16.00
N PHE A 43 1.34 3.33 -14.95
CA PHE A 43 1.84 3.47 -13.59
C PHE A 43 2.69 2.26 -13.16
N ILE A 44 2.21 1.05 -13.44
CA ILE A 44 2.96 -0.18 -13.16
C ILE A 44 4.27 -0.22 -13.95
N LEU A 45 4.26 0.20 -15.21
CA LEU A 45 5.46 0.27 -16.05
C LEU A 45 6.47 1.29 -15.51
N LEU A 46 6.02 2.49 -15.17
CA LEU A 46 6.85 3.53 -14.55
C LEU A 46 7.45 3.04 -13.23
N ARG A 47 6.65 2.39 -12.39
CA ARG A 47 7.12 1.81 -11.14
C ARG A 47 8.23 0.79 -11.37
N LYS A 48 8.05 -0.14 -12.32
CA LYS A 48 9.10 -1.11 -12.70
C LYS A 48 10.36 -0.40 -13.20
N LEU A 49 10.21 0.64 -13.99
CA LEU A 49 11.33 1.43 -14.51
C LEU A 49 12.12 2.09 -13.37
N PHE A 50 11.44 2.76 -12.44
CA PHE A 50 12.08 3.41 -11.30
C PHE A 50 12.72 2.42 -10.31
N HIS A 51 12.24 1.18 -10.26
CA HIS A 51 12.86 0.11 -9.47
C HIS A 51 13.95 -0.66 -10.23
N SER A 52 14.18 -0.34 -11.50
CA SER A 52 15.25 -0.95 -12.29
C SER A 52 16.63 -0.55 -11.72
N PRO A 53 17.53 -1.52 -11.49
CA PRO A 53 18.87 -1.23 -10.99
C PRO A 53 19.68 -0.34 -11.96
N ILE A 54 19.41 -0.46 -13.25
CA ILE A 54 20.05 0.36 -14.29
C ILE A 54 19.65 1.83 -14.11
N LEU A 55 18.37 2.13 -14.04
CA LEU A 55 17.91 3.50 -13.83
C LEU A 55 18.37 4.05 -12.48
N GLN A 56 18.33 3.25 -11.42
CA GLN A 56 18.85 3.66 -10.10
C GLN A 56 20.34 3.99 -10.15
N PHE A 57 21.13 3.26 -10.94
CA PHE A 57 22.55 3.58 -11.15
C PHE A 57 22.70 4.96 -11.78
N PHE A 58 21.97 5.26 -12.86
CA PHE A 58 22.03 6.58 -13.50
C PHE A 58 21.51 7.70 -12.59
N LEU A 59 20.44 7.45 -11.82
CA LEU A 59 19.93 8.44 -10.87
C LEU A 59 20.92 8.77 -9.75
N ARG A 60 21.79 7.82 -9.36
CA ARG A 60 22.87 8.08 -8.37
C ARG A 60 23.98 8.97 -8.92
N LEU A 61 24.13 9.09 -10.22
CA LEU A 61 25.09 9.97 -10.86
C LEU A 61 24.62 11.44 -10.92
N LEU A 62 23.30 11.66 -10.70
CA LEU A 62 22.76 13.02 -10.65
C LEU A 62 23.12 13.70 -9.33
N PRO A 63 23.39 15.02 -9.36
CA PRO A 63 23.58 15.79 -8.12
C PRO A 63 22.36 15.64 -7.21
N ALA A 64 22.61 15.42 -5.91
CA ALA A 64 21.54 15.22 -4.93
C ALA A 64 20.56 16.41 -4.86
N SER A 65 21.04 17.62 -5.13
CA SER A 65 20.22 18.84 -5.21
C SER A 65 19.14 18.76 -6.29
N TRP A 66 19.48 18.23 -7.47
CA TRP A 66 18.52 18.05 -8.58
C TRP A 66 17.47 17.02 -8.25
N GLY A 67 17.88 15.89 -7.64
CA GLY A 67 16.95 14.84 -7.22
C GLY A 67 15.96 15.35 -6.16
N ASN A 68 16.45 16.11 -5.19
CA ASN A 68 15.63 16.69 -4.14
C ASN A 68 14.65 17.73 -4.67
N GLU A 69 15.11 18.65 -5.53
CA GLU A 69 14.26 19.69 -6.11
C GLU A 69 13.16 19.10 -7.00
N PHE A 70 13.53 18.17 -7.88
CA PHE A 70 12.56 17.46 -8.71
C PHE A 70 11.55 16.64 -7.89
N GLY A 71 12.03 15.92 -6.88
CA GLY A 71 11.19 15.14 -5.97
C GLY A 71 10.24 16.02 -5.17
N TYR A 72 10.74 17.17 -4.67
CA TYR A 72 9.93 18.13 -3.92
C TYR A 72 8.83 18.75 -4.78
N GLU A 73 9.16 19.22 -5.99
CA GLU A 73 8.17 19.81 -6.90
C GLU A 73 7.14 18.79 -7.37
N TRP A 74 7.54 17.55 -7.63
CA TRP A 74 6.59 16.48 -7.96
C TRP A 74 5.67 16.16 -6.78
N ALA A 75 6.21 15.98 -5.59
CA ALA A 75 5.43 15.74 -4.38
C ALA A 75 4.48 16.91 -4.07
N LYS A 76 4.92 18.14 -4.26
CA LYS A 76 4.12 19.35 -4.11
C LYS A 76 2.95 19.38 -5.10
N LYS A 77 3.19 19.11 -6.38
CA LYS A 77 2.15 19.03 -7.41
C LYS A 77 1.15 17.91 -7.14
N SER A 78 1.61 16.78 -6.63
CA SER A 78 0.75 15.67 -6.23
C SER A 78 -0.17 16.07 -5.08
N ARG A 79 0.38 16.70 -4.04
CA ARG A 79 -0.38 17.16 -2.86
C ARG A 79 -1.36 18.29 -3.19
N LEU A 80 -1.04 19.19 -4.11
CA LEU A 80 -1.93 20.27 -4.53
C LEU A 80 -3.17 19.76 -5.27
N LYS A 81 -3.14 18.56 -5.83
CA LYS A 81 -4.33 17.92 -6.43
C LYS A 81 -5.26 17.32 -5.38
N GLU A 82 -4.80 17.16 -4.17
CA GLU A 82 -5.53 16.61 -3.05
C GLU A 82 -5.93 17.76 -2.14
N LYS A 83 -7.15 18.29 -2.37
CA LYS A 83 -7.76 19.24 -1.46
C LYS A 83 -7.82 18.58 -0.08
N ASP A 84 -7.20 19.22 0.90
CA ASP A 84 -7.24 18.91 2.34
C ASP A 84 -6.40 17.72 2.86
N GLY A 85 -5.61 17.03 2.03
CA GLY A 85 -4.70 15.96 2.49
C GLY A 85 -5.38 14.77 3.19
N THR A 86 -6.69 14.67 3.11
CA THR A 86 -7.48 13.55 3.57
C THR A 86 -7.81 12.65 2.38
N TYR A 87 -7.42 11.40 2.49
CA TYR A 87 -7.82 10.35 1.54
C TYR A 87 -9.10 9.71 2.09
N PRO A 88 -10.29 10.04 1.59
CA PRO A 88 -11.49 9.40 2.09
C PRO A 88 -11.43 7.90 1.78
N TYR A 89 -11.87 7.11 2.73
CA TYR A 89 -12.12 5.69 2.51
C TYR A 89 -13.17 5.52 1.41
N LYS A 90 -12.84 4.74 0.37
CA LYS A 90 -13.70 4.57 -0.82
C LYS A 90 -14.82 3.55 -0.62
N GLY A 91 -14.85 2.88 0.51
CA GLY A 91 -15.71 1.73 0.77
C GLY A 91 -15.10 0.40 0.30
N GLU A 92 -15.54 -0.69 0.89
CA GLU A 92 -14.96 -2.03 0.67
C GLU A 92 -14.98 -2.47 -0.80
N GLU A 93 -15.97 -2.02 -1.58
CA GLU A 93 -16.13 -2.39 -2.98
C GLU A 93 -15.21 -1.62 -3.94
N LYS A 94 -14.58 -0.55 -3.46
CA LYS A 94 -13.77 0.36 -4.29
C LYS A 94 -12.36 0.59 -3.73
N GLU A 95 -12.09 0.16 -2.50
CA GLU A 95 -10.77 0.27 -1.90
C GLU A 95 -9.87 -0.84 -2.45
N GLU A 96 -8.88 -0.45 -3.25
CA GLU A 96 -8.04 -1.36 -4.03
C GLU A 96 -7.31 -2.39 -3.15
N LEU A 97 -6.88 -2.00 -1.95
CA LEU A 97 -6.20 -2.90 -1.03
C LEU A 97 -7.17 -3.90 -0.37
N VAL A 98 -8.41 -3.49 -0.12
CA VAL A 98 -9.46 -4.41 0.36
C VAL A 98 -9.79 -5.45 -0.71
N LEU A 99 -9.96 -4.98 -1.95
CA LEU A 99 -10.23 -5.87 -3.08
C LEU A 99 -9.08 -6.83 -3.34
N PHE A 100 -7.83 -6.35 -3.21
CA PHE A 100 -6.64 -7.20 -3.33
C PHE A 100 -6.63 -8.29 -2.24
N ALA A 101 -6.85 -7.94 -0.98
CA ALA A 101 -6.87 -8.91 0.11
C ALA A 101 -7.99 -9.94 -0.07
N LYS A 102 -9.19 -9.51 -0.48
CA LYS A 102 -10.31 -10.41 -0.82
C LYS A 102 -9.96 -11.34 -1.99
N GLU A 103 -9.26 -10.85 -3.03
CA GLU A 103 -8.79 -11.69 -4.15
C GLU A 103 -7.79 -12.75 -3.68
N GLN A 104 -6.86 -12.41 -2.76
CA GLN A 104 -5.93 -13.39 -2.18
C GLN A 104 -6.66 -14.48 -1.41
N GLU A 105 -7.62 -14.13 -0.58
CA GLU A 105 -8.44 -15.10 0.15
C GLU A 105 -9.20 -16.04 -0.80
N GLN A 106 -9.83 -15.49 -1.84
CA GLN A 106 -10.55 -16.27 -2.85
C GLN A 106 -9.62 -17.18 -3.66
N ALA A 107 -8.37 -16.78 -3.87
CA ALA A 107 -7.36 -17.59 -4.56
C ALA A 107 -6.75 -18.70 -3.68
N GLY A 108 -7.17 -18.82 -2.42
CA GLY A 108 -6.64 -19.78 -1.45
C GLY A 108 -5.31 -19.34 -0.78
N ASN A 109 -4.89 -18.11 -1.00
CA ASN A 109 -3.71 -17.53 -0.36
C ASN A 109 -4.09 -16.90 0.98
N HIS A 110 -4.67 -17.70 1.88
CA HIS A 110 -5.17 -17.22 3.17
C HIS A 110 -4.07 -16.62 4.03
N HIS A 111 -4.39 -15.47 4.68
CA HIS A 111 -3.61 -14.87 5.75
C HIS A 111 -4.54 -14.46 6.89
N ASP A 112 -4.11 -14.71 8.12
CA ASP A 112 -4.88 -14.31 9.31
C ASP A 112 -4.92 -12.79 9.48
N LEU A 113 -3.87 -12.10 8.98
CA LEU A 113 -3.78 -10.64 9.05
C LEU A 113 -3.08 -10.08 7.81
N TYR A 114 -3.67 -9.04 7.23
CA TYR A 114 -3.07 -8.20 6.21
C TYR A 114 -2.76 -6.82 6.79
N ILE A 115 -1.54 -6.33 6.61
CA ILE A 115 -1.14 -4.98 7.04
C ILE A 115 -0.60 -4.22 5.83
N PHE A 116 -1.22 -3.07 5.56
CA PHE A 116 -0.85 -2.18 4.47
C PHE A 116 -0.59 -0.75 4.96
N GLY A 117 0.20 -0.01 4.20
CA GLY A 117 0.33 1.44 4.27
C GLY A 117 -0.29 2.11 3.04
N HIS A 118 0.46 3.04 2.44
CA HIS A 118 0.21 3.70 1.15
C HIS A 118 -1.02 4.61 1.08
N ARG A 119 -2.15 4.21 1.64
CA ARG A 119 -3.42 4.94 1.53
C ARG A 119 -3.54 6.09 2.54
N HIS A 120 -2.66 6.15 3.53
CA HIS A 120 -2.67 7.15 4.59
C HIS A 120 -4.05 7.30 5.26
N ILE A 121 -4.74 6.18 5.45
CA ILE A 121 -6.00 6.08 6.19
C ILE A 121 -5.85 5.04 7.29
N GLU A 122 -6.59 5.22 8.36
CA GLU A 122 -6.71 4.19 9.38
C GLU A 122 -7.93 3.33 9.06
N LEU A 123 -7.71 2.08 8.76
CA LEU A 123 -8.75 1.11 8.50
C LEU A 123 -8.44 -0.19 9.21
N ASP A 124 -9.43 -0.70 9.91
CA ASP A 124 -9.42 -1.99 10.56
C ASP A 124 -10.69 -2.73 10.15
N LEU A 125 -10.55 -3.82 9.41
CA LEU A 125 -11.65 -4.50 8.77
C LEU A 125 -11.50 -6.02 8.87
N MET A 126 -12.57 -6.71 9.23
CA MET A 126 -12.66 -8.15 9.07
C MET A 126 -13.02 -8.50 7.63
N LEU A 127 -12.13 -9.22 6.94
CA LEU A 127 -12.37 -9.70 5.58
C LEU A 127 -13.24 -10.96 5.58
N SER A 128 -13.04 -11.80 6.58
CA SER A 128 -13.77 -13.03 6.83
C SER A 128 -13.78 -13.32 8.33
N ARG A 129 -14.31 -14.49 8.74
CA ARG A 129 -14.29 -14.93 10.14
C ARG A 129 -12.86 -15.07 10.69
N ASP A 130 -11.92 -15.46 9.83
CA ASP A 130 -10.56 -15.86 10.21
C ASP A 130 -9.48 -14.96 9.57
N SER A 131 -9.87 -13.89 8.87
CA SER A 131 -8.96 -12.98 8.20
C SER A 131 -9.31 -11.52 8.51
N ARG A 132 -8.33 -10.76 8.95
CA ARG A 132 -8.42 -9.34 9.30
C ARG A 132 -7.46 -8.52 8.45
N MET A 133 -7.82 -7.30 8.16
CA MET A 133 -7.02 -6.37 7.38
C MET A 133 -6.90 -5.03 8.09
N MET A 134 -5.69 -4.47 8.06
CA MET A 134 -5.41 -3.14 8.56
C MET A 134 -4.69 -2.30 7.51
N ILE A 135 -5.12 -1.05 7.36
CA ILE A 135 -4.35 -0.03 6.62
C ILE A 135 -3.89 1.01 7.63
N LEU A 136 -2.59 1.28 7.63
CA LEU A 136 -1.99 2.24 8.53
C LEU A 136 -2.10 3.66 7.98
N GLY A 137 -2.29 4.61 8.86
CA GLY A 137 -2.14 6.03 8.59
C GLY A 137 -0.71 6.41 8.21
N ASP A 138 -0.47 7.70 8.08
CA ASP A 138 0.87 8.21 7.76
C ASP A 138 1.71 8.43 9.04
N CYS A 139 3.04 8.43 8.85
CA CYS A 139 3.99 8.68 9.94
C CYS A 139 4.27 10.19 10.18
N TRP A 140 3.49 11.10 9.59
CA TRP A 140 3.65 12.54 9.69
C TRP A 140 2.60 13.21 10.57
N ARG A 141 1.37 12.68 10.53
CA ARG A 141 0.22 13.26 11.21
C ARG A 141 -0.48 12.27 12.11
N MET A 142 -0.59 11.01 11.64
CA MET A 142 -1.36 9.98 12.32
C MET A 142 -0.47 9.11 13.22
N PHE A 143 0.82 8.96 12.87
CA PHE A 143 1.80 8.17 13.61
C PHE A 143 1.30 6.77 14.00
N THR A 144 0.54 6.15 13.09
CA THR A 144 -0.13 4.88 13.33
C THR A 144 0.84 3.71 13.23
N TYR A 145 0.73 2.75 14.13
CA TYR A 145 1.44 1.48 14.08
C TYR A 145 0.53 0.33 14.52
N VAL A 146 0.92 -0.89 14.16
CA VAL A 146 0.24 -2.11 14.61
C VAL A 146 1.17 -2.85 15.57
N GLN A 147 0.63 -3.22 16.72
CA GLN A 147 1.27 -4.11 17.67
C GLN A 147 0.61 -5.48 17.59
N VAL A 148 1.42 -6.52 17.46
CA VAL A 148 0.99 -7.93 17.54
C VAL A 148 1.76 -8.56 18.67
N ASN A 149 1.06 -9.11 19.64
CA ASN A 149 1.69 -9.82 20.76
C ASN A 149 1.82 -11.33 20.47
N ASP A 150 2.46 -12.05 21.39
CA ASP A 150 2.68 -13.50 21.26
C ASP A 150 1.37 -14.31 21.23
N ASN A 151 0.28 -13.79 21.75
CA ASN A 151 -1.04 -14.42 21.70
C ASN A 151 -1.81 -14.10 20.41
N PHE A 152 -1.18 -13.41 19.45
CA PHE A 152 -1.80 -12.91 18.23
C PHE A 152 -2.94 -11.91 18.48
N GLU A 153 -2.88 -11.17 19.59
CA GLU A 153 -3.74 -10.01 19.79
C GLU A 153 -3.18 -8.85 18.97
N VAL A 154 -4.00 -8.29 18.11
CA VAL A 154 -3.63 -7.28 17.14
C VAL A 154 -4.32 -5.97 17.47
N MET A 155 -3.53 -4.93 17.70
CA MET A 155 -4.01 -3.59 18.03
C MET A 155 -3.40 -2.56 17.11
N MET A 156 -4.23 -1.67 16.56
CA MET A 156 -3.79 -0.45 15.91
C MET A 156 -3.67 0.64 16.96
N MET A 157 -2.55 1.32 16.98
CA MET A 157 -2.22 2.34 17.96
C MET A 157 -1.63 3.58 17.29
N ASN A 158 -1.77 4.73 17.94
CA ASN A 158 -1.16 5.98 17.53
C ASN A 158 -0.06 6.32 18.54
N TYR A 159 1.09 6.74 18.05
CA TYR A 159 2.16 7.25 18.90
C TYR A 159 1.83 8.72 19.24
N GLU A 160 1.68 9.01 20.52
CA GLU A 160 1.52 10.36 21.08
C GLU A 160 2.86 11.06 21.30
#